data_9224a61ae1458135c6aaa9e657e13551
#
_entry.id   9224a61ae1458135c6aaa9e657e13551
#
_cell.length_a   1.000
_cell.length_b   1.000
_cell.length_c   1.000
_cell.angle_alpha   90.00
_cell.angle_beta   90.00
_cell.angle_gamma   90.00
#
_symmetry.space_group_name_H-M   'P 1'
#
loop_
_entity.id
_entity.type
_entity.pdbx_description
1 polymer ?
#
loop_
_entity_poly.entity_id
_entity_poly.type
_entity_poly.pdbx_seq_one_letter_code
_entity_poly.pdbx_strand_id
1 'polypeptide(L)'
;NYLYICEISVNKQIYISIAHTLIMANTEGIESYCRNCVSRDFVMGRGLVCKRTGALPDFEETCENFQKDEELEKIAPTPDPEIFSAVLSREQLLAEENLPKAVLWGTGACLLGAVAWGLVSVSTGYQIGYMAIGIGFIVGLAMRRGKGVRPVFGIIGAALALLSCILGDFFSIIGYVAKEYNLSYMEALAETDFKAVFSVMAENIVSATALFYGIALYEGYKLSFRVQKQPESGKI
;
A
#
# COMPACT_ATOMS: atom_id res chain seq x y z
N ASN A 1 30.96 9.99 36.11
CA ASN A 1 31.39 8.65 35.63
C ASN A 1 30.41 7.98 34.63
N TYR A 2 29.21 8.49 34.49
CA TYR A 2 28.24 7.94 33.52
C TYR A 2 28.42 8.52 32.09
N LEU A 3 28.95 9.69 31.94
CA LEU A 3 29.21 10.33 30.65
C LEU A 3 30.37 9.67 29.85
N TYR A 4 31.37 9.17 30.54
CA TYR A 4 32.55 8.53 29.92
C TYR A 4 32.23 7.15 29.32
N ILE A 5 31.26 6.43 29.88
CA ILE A 5 30.85 5.11 29.39
C ILE A 5 29.97 5.25 28.14
N CYS A 6 29.21 6.34 28.02
CA CYS A 6 28.35 6.61 26.85
C CYS A 6 29.17 6.98 25.60
N GLU A 7 30.24 7.76 25.75
CA GLU A 7 31.15 8.13 24.65
C GLU A 7 31.91 6.95 24.06
N ILE A 8 32.37 6.03 24.93
CA ILE A 8 33.08 4.81 24.46
C ILE A 8 32.15 3.86 23.73
N SER A 9 30.86 3.78 24.15
CA SER A 9 29.85 2.93 23.49
C SER A 9 29.48 3.45 22.13
N VAL A 10 29.28 4.74 21.96
CA VAL A 10 28.92 5.37 20.66
C VAL A 10 30.09 5.26 19.68
N ASN A 11 31.33 5.49 20.14
CA ASN A 11 32.51 5.41 19.27
C ASN A 11 32.77 3.98 18.77
N LYS A 12 32.54 2.97 19.64
CA LYS A 12 32.64 1.56 19.27
C LYS A 12 31.57 1.13 18.26
N GLN A 13 30.33 1.65 18.40
CA GLN A 13 29.24 1.38 17.48
C GLN A 13 29.48 1.98 16.08
N ILE A 14 30.03 3.19 16.04
CA ILE A 14 30.44 3.87 14.79
C ILE A 14 31.60 3.13 14.14
N TYR A 15 32.60 2.69 14.90
CA TYR A 15 33.73 1.92 14.35
C TYR A 15 33.32 0.57 13.78
N ILE A 16 32.41 -0.14 14.46
CA ILE A 16 31.86 -1.40 13.96
C ILE A 16 31.02 -1.18 12.68
N SER A 17 30.23 -0.11 12.64
CA SER A 17 29.41 0.22 11.47
C SER A 17 30.27 0.60 10.26
N ILE A 18 31.32 1.40 10.45
CA ILE A 18 32.26 1.78 9.38
C ILE A 18 33.08 0.57 8.92
N ALA A 19 33.56 -0.26 9.84
CA ALA A 19 34.28 -1.49 9.49
C ALA A 19 33.39 -2.48 8.73
N HIS A 20 32.13 -2.63 9.12
CA HIS A 20 31.15 -3.48 8.43
C HIS A 20 30.86 -2.95 7.03
N THR A 21 30.72 -1.62 6.87
CA THR A 21 30.48 -0.99 5.56
C THR A 21 31.69 -1.12 4.63
N LEU A 22 32.91 -0.96 5.15
CA LEU A 22 34.15 -1.13 4.37
C LEU A 22 34.41 -2.59 3.98
N ILE A 23 34.12 -3.54 4.88
CA ILE A 23 34.24 -4.99 4.58
C ILE A 23 33.21 -5.40 3.51
N MET A 24 31.96 -4.89 3.60
CA MET A 24 30.92 -5.19 2.61
C MET A 24 31.24 -4.56 1.24
N ALA A 25 31.76 -3.35 1.19
CA ALA A 25 32.14 -2.71 -0.08
C ALA A 25 33.29 -3.43 -0.80
N ASN A 26 34.24 -3.99 -0.05
CA ASN A 26 35.37 -4.73 -0.63
C ASN A 26 34.95 -6.15 -1.08
N THR A 27 34.04 -6.80 -0.35
CA THR A 27 33.55 -8.13 -0.73
C THR A 27 32.65 -8.10 -1.97
N GLU A 28 31.87 -7.05 -2.21
CA GLU A 28 31.03 -6.94 -3.42
C GLU A 28 31.87 -6.88 -4.70
N GLY A 29 33.01 -6.17 -4.70
CA GLY A 29 33.93 -6.10 -5.84
C GLY A 29 34.57 -7.46 -6.15
N ILE A 30 35.14 -8.10 -5.13
CA ILE A 30 35.81 -9.41 -5.24
C ILE A 30 34.81 -10.51 -5.64
N GLU A 31 33.65 -10.54 -5.04
CA GLU A 31 32.64 -11.54 -5.29
C GLU A 31 32.06 -11.42 -6.72
N SER A 32 31.88 -10.22 -7.23
CA SER A 32 31.41 -9.98 -8.60
C SER A 32 32.43 -10.46 -9.65
N TYR A 33 33.74 -10.30 -9.38
CA TYR A 33 34.84 -10.80 -10.23
C TYR A 33 34.83 -12.32 -10.29
N CYS A 34 34.80 -12.98 -9.15
CA CYS A 34 34.85 -14.44 -9.07
C CYS A 34 33.56 -15.11 -9.55
N ARG A 35 32.41 -14.48 -9.46
CA ARG A 35 31.16 -14.99 -10.04
C ARG A 35 31.22 -15.15 -11.55
N ASN A 36 31.98 -14.30 -12.23
CA ASN A 36 32.11 -14.28 -13.69
C ASN A 36 33.35 -15.03 -14.20
N CYS A 37 34.06 -15.77 -13.33
CA CYS A 37 35.28 -16.48 -13.66
C CYS A 37 35.02 -17.95 -14.01
N VAL A 38 35.71 -18.48 -15.04
CA VAL A 38 35.68 -19.90 -15.42
C VAL A 38 36.14 -20.81 -14.26
N SER A 39 37.04 -20.32 -13.43
CA SER A 39 37.62 -21.07 -12.31
C SER A 39 36.82 -20.94 -11.01
N ARG A 40 35.57 -20.52 -11.08
CA ARG A 40 34.71 -20.48 -9.89
C ARG A 40 34.27 -21.86 -9.46
N ASP A 41 34.15 -22.03 -8.15
CA ASP A 41 33.52 -23.20 -7.55
C ASP A 41 32.74 -22.79 -6.33
N PHE A 42 31.73 -23.56 -5.96
CA PHE A 42 30.90 -23.26 -4.81
C PHE A 42 30.94 -24.40 -3.81
N VAL A 43 31.51 -24.14 -2.63
CA VAL A 43 31.61 -25.12 -1.55
C VAL A 43 30.59 -24.82 -0.48
N MET A 44 29.71 -25.75 -0.16
CA MET A 44 28.76 -25.64 0.91
C MET A 44 29.45 -25.30 2.23
N GLY A 45 29.02 -24.21 2.87
CA GLY A 45 29.58 -23.70 4.14
C GLY A 45 30.80 -22.81 4.01
N ARG A 46 31.41 -22.69 2.83
CA ARG A 46 32.52 -21.74 2.55
C ARG A 46 32.17 -20.67 1.53
N GLY A 47 31.12 -20.89 0.71
CA GLY A 47 30.74 -19.96 -0.34
C GLY A 47 31.51 -20.12 -1.63
N LEU A 48 31.76 -18.99 -2.31
CA LEU A 48 32.46 -18.94 -3.58
C LEU A 48 33.99 -19.13 -3.38
N VAL A 49 34.57 -20.12 -3.97
CA VAL A 49 36.03 -20.44 -3.90
C VAL A 49 36.63 -20.51 -5.31
N CYS A 50 37.94 -20.27 -5.39
CA CYS A 50 38.66 -20.43 -6.63
C CYS A 50 39.02 -21.90 -6.84
N LYS A 51 38.59 -22.51 -7.95
CA LYS A 51 38.88 -23.92 -8.29
C LYS A 51 40.38 -24.21 -8.42
N ARG A 52 41.19 -23.22 -8.78
CA ARG A 52 42.66 -23.36 -8.96
C ARG A 52 43.40 -23.33 -7.64
N THR A 53 42.96 -22.53 -6.69
CA THR A 53 43.64 -22.35 -5.38
C THR A 53 42.94 -23.10 -4.24
N GLY A 54 41.68 -23.50 -4.42
CA GLY A 54 40.85 -24.09 -3.36
C GLY A 54 40.51 -23.14 -2.18
N ALA A 55 40.93 -21.88 -2.31
CA ALA A 55 40.74 -20.87 -1.27
C ALA A 55 39.67 -19.85 -1.64
N LEU A 56 39.21 -19.06 -0.62
CA LEU A 56 38.39 -17.89 -0.84
C LEU A 56 39.18 -16.85 -1.64
N PRO A 57 38.53 -15.98 -2.41
CA PRO A 57 39.19 -14.92 -3.15
C PRO A 57 40.01 -14.04 -2.22
N ASP A 58 41.31 -13.89 -2.51
CA ASP A 58 42.26 -13.11 -1.74
C ASP A 58 43.07 -12.21 -2.70
N PHE A 59 42.42 -11.12 -3.17
CA PHE A 59 43.05 -10.10 -4.02
C PHE A 59 42.37 -8.73 -3.75
N GLU A 60 43.16 -7.67 -3.89
CA GLU A 60 42.67 -6.31 -3.53
C GLU A 60 41.93 -5.62 -4.69
N GLU A 61 42.42 -5.66 -5.92
CA GLU A 61 41.81 -4.99 -7.06
C GLU A 61 41.53 -5.92 -8.23
N THR A 62 42.49 -6.73 -8.66
CA THR A 62 42.38 -7.60 -9.83
C THR A 62 42.99 -8.98 -9.58
N CYS A 63 42.33 -10.00 -10.13
CA CYS A 63 42.88 -11.37 -10.07
C CYS A 63 43.73 -11.64 -11.32
N GLU A 64 45.03 -11.94 -11.15
CA GLU A 64 45.93 -12.23 -12.25
C GLU A 64 45.51 -13.47 -13.08
N ASN A 65 44.75 -14.38 -12.47
CA ASN A 65 44.27 -15.60 -13.11
C ASN A 65 42.79 -15.51 -13.55
N PHE A 66 42.26 -14.31 -13.63
CA PHE A 66 40.86 -14.10 -14.04
C PHE A 66 40.68 -14.50 -15.51
N GLN A 67 39.79 -15.41 -15.76
CA GLN A 67 39.28 -15.74 -17.08
C GLN A 67 37.78 -15.62 -17.10
N LYS A 68 37.27 -14.67 -17.88
CA LYS A 68 35.85 -14.46 -18.02
C LYS A 68 35.14 -15.69 -18.58
N ASP A 69 34.08 -16.12 -17.94
CA ASP A 69 33.28 -17.24 -18.42
C ASP A 69 32.25 -16.73 -19.45
N GLU A 70 32.55 -16.89 -20.72
CA GLU A 70 31.68 -16.47 -21.82
C GLU A 70 30.39 -17.31 -21.92
N GLU A 71 30.37 -18.52 -21.34
CA GLU A 71 29.15 -19.32 -21.31
C GLU A 71 28.12 -18.76 -20.34
N LEU A 72 28.57 -18.13 -19.26
CA LEU A 72 27.65 -17.41 -18.34
C LEU A 72 26.92 -16.27 -19.02
N GLU A 73 27.57 -15.57 -19.93
CA GLU A 73 26.95 -14.46 -20.66
C GLU A 73 25.86 -14.96 -21.62
N LYS A 74 25.96 -16.21 -22.07
CA LYS A 74 24.93 -16.88 -22.88
C LYS A 74 23.81 -17.48 -22.03
N ILE A 75 24.12 -17.86 -20.79
CA ILE A 75 23.17 -18.49 -19.84
C ILE A 75 22.52 -17.45 -18.92
N ALA A 76 23.21 -16.32 -18.63
CA ALA A 76 22.60 -15.24 -17.90
C ALA A 76 21.38 -14.75 -18.69
N PRO A 77 20.15 -14.97 -18.21
CA PRO A 77 19.00 -14.43 -18.90
C PRO A 77 19.21 -12.92 -18.92
N THR A 78 19.45 -12.35 -20.09
CA THR A 78 19.28 -10.91 -20.27
C THR A 78 17.91 -10.61 -19.71
N PRO A 79 17.78 -9.73 -18.68
CA PRO A 79 16.47 -9.42 -18.14
C PRO A 79 15.60 -9.06 -19.33
N ASP A 80 14.51 -9.81 -19.49
CA ASP A 80 13.57 -9.58 -20.57
C ASP A 80 13.29 -8.08 -20.60
N PRO A 81 13.52 -7.37 -21.73
CA PRO A 81 13.33 -5.93 -21.80
C PRO A 81 11.94 -5.50 -21.29
N GLU A 82 10.95 -6.39 -21.45
CA GLU A 82 9.59 -6.16 -20.93
C GLU A 82 9.56 -6.22 -19.40
N ILE A 83 10.25 -7.17 -18.77
CA ILE A 83 10.33 -7.29 -17.30
C ILE A 83 11.08 -6.09 -16.73
N PHE A 84 12.21 -5.72 -17.34
CA PHE A 84 13.01 -4.58 -16.89
C PHE A 84 12.23 -3.26 -16.99
N SER A 85 11.53 -3.03 -18.11
CA SER A 85 10.67 -1.85 -18.29
C SER A 85 9.49 -1.85 -17.34
N ALA A 86 8.91 -3.01 -17.03
CA ALA A 86 7.80 -3.14 -16.06
C ALA A 86 8.26 -2.84 -14.63
N VAL A 87 9.46 -3.26 -14.24
CA VAL A 87 10.04 -2.95 -12.92
C VAL A 87 10.32 -1.44 -12.78
N LEU A 88 10.95 -0.83 -13.79
CA LEU A 88 11.21 0.62 -13.79
C LEU A 88 9.92 1.44 -13.74
N SER A 89 8.90 1.04 -14.50
CA SER A 89 7.61 1.73 -14.49
C SER A 89 6.89 1.61 -13.14
N ARG A 90 7.05 0.49 -12.43
CA ARG A 90 6.50 0.30 -11.09
C ARG A 90 7.18 1.20 -10.06
N GLU A 91 8.50 1.32 -10.09
CA GLU A 91 9.24 2.20 -9.17
C GLU A 91 8.86 3.66 -9.37
N GLN A 92 8.73 4.10 -10.63
CA GLN A 92 8.26 5.45 -10.94
C GLN A 92 6.84 5.70 -10.41
N LEU A 93 5.92 4.73 -10.54
CA LEU A 93 4.56 4.85 -10.03
C LEU A 93 4.53 4.89 -8.50
N LEU A 94 5.39 4.11 -7.81
CA LEU A 94 5.51 4.16 -6.36
C LEU A 94 6.07 5.49 -5.86
N ALA A 95 6.99 6.11 -6.61
CA ALA A 95 7.54 7.43 -6.29
C ALA A 95 6.50 8.57 -6.43
N GLU A 96 5.48 8.38 -7.27
CA GLU A 96 4.40 9.36 -7.47
C GLU A 96 3.27 9.27 -6.44
N GLU A 97 3.18 8.18 -5.65
CA GLU A 97 2.06 8.03 -4.72
C GLU A 97 2.13 9.00 -3.54
N ASN A 98 0.97 9.55 -3.21
CA ASN A 98 0.80 10.49 -2.12
C ASN A 98 -0.42 10.08 -1.28
N LEU A 99 -0.16 9.33 -0.21
CA LEU A 99 -1.20 8.85 0.69
C LEU A 99 -1.94 9.97 1.42
N PRO A 100 -1.28 11.00 2.00
CA PRO A 100 -1.96 12.12 2.61
C PRO A 100 -2.95 12.83 1.68
N LYS A 101 -2.55 13.04 0.42
CA LYS A 101 -3.41 13.63 -0.61
C LYS A 101 -4.62 12.75 -0.92
N ALA A 102 -4.42 11.43 -1.04
CA ALA A 102 -5.52 10.48 -1.25
C ALA A 102 -6.53 10.54 -0.11
N VAL A 103 -6.05 10.45 1.15
CA VAL A 103 -6.90 10.48 2.34
C VAL A 103 -7.66 11.79 2.43
N LEU A 104 -7.03 12.93 2.17
CA LEU A 104 -7.70 14.24 2.20
C LEU A 104 -8.88 14.31 1.21
N TRP A 105 -8.66 13.92 -0.04
CA TRP A 105 -9.72 13.88 -1.05
C TRP A 105 -10.78 12.83 -0.75
N GLY A 106 -10.35 11.66 -0.27
CA GLY A 106 -11.26 10.58 0.13
C GLY A 106 -12.16 10.97 1.29
N THR A 107 -11.61 11.61 2.33
CA THR A 107 -12.39 12.12 3.49
C THR A 107 -13.35 13.22 3.07
N GLY A 108 -12.93 14.16 2.22
CA GLY A 108 -13.84 15.16 1.65
C GLY A 108 -15.01 14.52 0.90
N ALA A 109 -14.73 13.53 0.05
CA ALA A 109 -15.78 12.80 -0.67
C ALA A 109 -16.69 11.98 0.26
N CYS A 110 -16.13 11.38 1.32
CA CYS A 110 -16.86 10.65 2.35
C CYS A 110 -17.90 11.55 3.04
N LEU A 111 -17.50 12.75 3.50
CA LEU A 111 -18.38 13.69 4.16
C LEU A 111 -19.47 14.24 3.23
N LEU A 112 -19.09 14.63 2.02
CA LEU A 112 -20.06 15.09 1.01
C LEU A 112 -21.05 13.99 0.63
N GLY A 113 -20.59 12.76 0.49
CA GLY A 113 -21.44 11.60 0.23
C GLY A 113 -22.43 11.32 1.34
N ALA A 114 -21.99 11.38 2.60
CA ALA A 114 -22.87 11.20 3.76
C ALA A 114 -23.95 12.28 3.86
N VAL A 115 -23.59 13.55 3.66
CA VAL A 115 -24.56 14.66 3.65
C VAL A 115 -25.55 14.51 2.48
N ALA A 116 -25.05 14.19 1.28
CA ALA A 116 -25.91 13.97 0.11
C ALA A 116 -26.89 12.81 0.35
N TRP A 117 -26.44 11.71 0.95
CA TRP A 117 -27.29 10.58 1.32
C TRP A 117 -28.42 11.02 2.25
N GLY A 118 -28.08 11.70 3.37
CA GLY A 118 -29.07 12.18 4.34
C GLY A 118 -30.10 13.10 3.70
N LEU A 119 -29.65 14.07 2.90
CA LEU A 119 -30.52 15.02 2.21
C LEU A 119 -31.50 14.33 1.23
N VAL A 120 -30.99 13.41 0.41
CA VAL A 120 -31.83 12.69 -0.57
C VAL A 120 -32.83 11.78 0.15
N SER A 121 -32.41 11.04 1.17
CA SER A 121 -33.29 10.17 1.94
C SER A 121 -34.44 10.95 2.60
N VAL A 122 -34.12 12.02 3.27
CA VAL A 122 -35.12 12.84 3.97
C VAL A 122 -36.08 13.56 2.99
N SER A 123 -35.59 14.03 1.86
CA SER A 123 -36.40 14.72 0.85
C SER A 123 -37.33 13.77 0.08
N THR A 124 -36.85 12.58 -0.25
CA THR A 124 -37.65 11.60 -0.98
C THR A 124 -38.54 10.72 -0.11
N GLY A 125 -38.22 10.62 1.18
CA GLY A 125 -38.90 9.73 2.12
C GLY A 125 -38.53 8.26 1.98
N TYR A 126 -37.54 7.94 1.13
CA TYR A 126 -37.09 6.57 0.86
C TYR A 126 -35.59 6.41 1.10
N GLN A 127 -35.20 5.30 1.71
CA GLN A 127 -33.79 4.87 1.71
C GLN A 127 -33.48 4.16 0.41
N ILE A 128 -32.70 4.80 -0.44
CA ILE A 128 -32.36 4.29 -1.77
C ILE A 128 -30.98 3.61 -1.70
N GLY A 129 -30.95 2.28 -1.60
CA GLY A 129 -29.71 1.51 -1.50
C GLY A 129 -28.70 1.74 -2.65
N TYR A 130 -29.18 2.13 -3.84
CA TYR A 130 -28.29 2.47 -4.98
C TYR A 130 -27.34 3.64 -4.71
N MET A 131 -27.66 4.51 -3.74
CA MET A 131 -26.77 5.60 -3.36
C MET A 131 -25.44 5.10 -2.77
N ALA A 132 -25.44 3.94 -2.09
CA ALA A 132 -24.23 3.33 -1.57
C ALA A 132 -23.23 3.03 -2.70
N ILE A 133 -23.71 2.57 -3.84
CA ILE A 133 -22.88 2.31 -5.04
C ILE A 133 -22.24 3.62 -5.52
N GLY A 134 -23.04 4.68 -5.63
CA GLY A 134 -22.55 6.00 -6.04
C GLY A 134 -21.50 6.56 -5.06
N ILE A 135 -21.71 6.37 -3.76
CA ILE A 135 -20.76 6.79 -2.73
C ILE A 135 -19.45 6.02 -2.84
N GLY A 136 -19.49 4.68 -2.95
CA GLY A 136 -18.30 3.87 -3.14
C GLY A 136 -17.48 4.31 -4.36
N PHE A 137 -18.17 4.61 -5.45
CA PHE A 137 -17.57 5.11 -6.68
C PHE A 137 -16.90 6.49 -6.48
N ILE A 138 -17.60 7.45 -5.90
CA ILE A 138 -17.10 8.82 -5.71
C ILE A 138 -15.91 8.83 -4.74
N VAL A 139 -16.00 8.12 -3.62
CA VAL A 139 -14.90 7.99 -2.64
C VAL A 139 -13.69 7.31 -3.27
N GLY A 140 -13.89 6.19 -4.01
CA GLY A 140 -12.82 5.50 -4.70
C GLY A 140 -12.10 6.39 -5.72
N LEU A 141 -12.85 7.13 -6.54
CA LEU A 141 -12.27 8.07 -7.50
C LEU A 141 -11.55 9.25 -6.83
N ALA A 142 -12.06 9.75 -5.71
CA ALA A 142 -11.40 10.80 -4.94
C ALA A 142 -10.07 10.31 -4.38
N MET A 143 -10.00 9.12 -3.80
CA MET A 143 -8.78 8.46 -3.33
C MET A 143 -7.75 8.30 -4.44
N ARG A 144 -8.17 7.97 -5.65
CA ARG A 144 -7.30 7.77 -6.82
C ARG A 144 -6.48 9.01 -7.19
N ARG A 145 -6.89 10.21 -6.77
CA ARG A 145 -6.10 11.45 -6.94
C ARG A 145 -4.76 11.43 -6.21
N GLY A 146 -4.59 10.55 -5.23
CA GLY A 146 -3.30 10.29 -4.59
C GLY A 146 -2.36 9.41 -5.41
N LYS A 147 -2.76 8.96 -6.62
CA LYS A 147 -1.97 8.12 -7.53
C LYS A 147 -1.49 6.81 -6.90
N GLY A 148 -2.18 6.28 -5.90
CA GLY A 148 -1.80 5.07 -5.17
C GLY A 148 -1.70 3.85 -6.08
N VAL A 149 -0.71 3.01 -5.81
CA VAL A 149 -0.47 1.72 -6.47
C VAL A 149 -0.60 0.59 -5.45
N ARG A 150 -0.31 0.87 -4.18
CA ARG A 150 -0.37 -0.11 -3.10
C ARG A 150 -1.81 -0.41 -2.67
N PRO A 151 -2.12 -1.67 -2.27
CA PRO A 151 -3.47 -2.06 -1.82
C PRO A 151 -3.96 -1.31 -0.57
N VAL A 152 -3.06 -0.68 0.18
CA VAL A 152 -3.40 0.18 1.33
C VAL A 152 -4.36 1.31 0.95
N PHE A 153 -4.20 1.90 -0.25
CA PHE A 153 -5.14 2.91 -0.75
C PHE A 153 -6.56 2.34 -0.93
N GLY A 154 -6.65 1.08 -1.38
CA GLY A 154 -7.92 0.38 -1.50
C GLY A 154 -8.59 0.14 -0.16
N ILE A 155 -7.82 -0.33 0.84
CA ILE A 155 -8.34 -0.59 2.19
C ILE A 155 -8.89 0.69 2.82
N ILE A 156 -8.15 1.79 2.72
CA ILE A 156 -8.60 3.11 3.24
C ILE A 156 -9.82 3.59 2.46
N GLY A 157 -9.83 3.45 1.13
CA GLY A 157 -10.96 3.83 0.29
C GLY A 157 -12.24 3.06 0.63
N ALA A 158 -12.13 1.74 0.85
CA ALA A 158 -13.24 0.91 1.30
C ALA A 158 -13.76 1.34 2.67
N ALA A 159 -12.85 1.59 3.62
CA ALA A 159 -13.22 2.05 4.96
C ALA A 159 -13.93 3.41 4.92
N LEU A 160 -13.46 4.36 4.12
CA LEU A 160 -14.10 5.67 3.93
C LEU A 160 -15.46 5.56 3.23
N ALA A 161 -15.61 4.67 2.24
CA ALA A 161 -16.89 4.42 1.60
C ALA A 161 -17.92 3.84 2.57
N LEU A 162 -17.52 2.87 3.38
CA LEU A 162 -18.39 2.31 4.42
C LEU A 162 -18.77 3.35 5.47
N LEU A 163 -17.79 4.13 5.94
CA LEU A 163 -18.01 5.21 6.89
C LEU A 163 -19.02 6.25 6.34
N SER A 164 -18.90 6.59 5.05
CA SER A 164 -19.83 7.50 4.38
C SER A 164 -21.27 6.97 4.38
N CYS A 165 -21.46 5.68 4.13
CA CYS A 165 -22.77 5.05 4.16
C CYS A 165 -23.36 5.06 5.59
N ILE A 166 -22.57 4.71 6.60
CA ILE A 166 -23.00 4.71 8.01
C ILE A 166 -23.38 6.13 8.46
N LEU A 167 -22.56 7.13 8.15
CA LEU A 167 -22.86 8.53 8.46
C LEU A 167 -24.10 9.03 7.69
N GLY A 168 -24.28 8.58 6.44
CA GLY A 168 -25.46 8.92 5.64
C GLY A 168 -26.75 8.38 6.24
N ASP A 169 -26.75 7.14 6.70
CA ASP A 169 -27.90 6.56 7.43
C ASP A 169 -28.17 7.29 8.74
N PHE A 170 -27.11 7.60 9.48
CA PHE A 170 -27.23 8.39 10.70
C PHE A 170 -27.88 9.75 10.42
N PHE A 171 -27.40 10.49 9.42
CA PHE A 171 -27.98 11.79 9.04
C PHE A 171 -29.41 11.67 8.54
N SER A 172 -29.76 10.57 7.86
CA SER A 172 -31.11 10.30 7.42
C SER A 172 -32.06 10.11 8.61
N ILE A 173 -31.70 9.32 9.60
CA ILE A 173 -32.52 9.07 10.79
C ILE A 173 -32.79 10.36 11.56
N ILE A 174 -31.72 11.15 11.82
CA ILE A 174 -31.87 12.44 12.48
C ILE A 174 -32.80 13.38 11.67
N GLY A 175 -32.63 13.39 10.35
CA GLY A 175 -33.47 14.21 9.47
C GLY A 175 -34.95 13.78 9.44
N TYR A 176 -35.22 12.47 9.54
CA TYR A 176 -36.60 11.98 9.68
C TYR A 176 -37.21 12.39 11.02
N VAL A 177 -36.46 12.27 12.11
CA VAL A 177 -36.92 12.74 13.46
C VAL A 177 -37.21 14.24 13.43
N ALA A 178 -36.30 15.03 12.87
CA ALA A 178 -36.49 16.49 12.73
C ALA A 178 -37.78 16.83 11.98
N LYS A 179 -38.04 16.12 10.87
CA LYS A 179 -39.22 16.31 10.01
C LYS A 179 -40.52 15.91 10.74
N GLU A 180 -40.51 14.76 11.41
CA GLU A 180 -41.69 14.21 12.09
C GLU A 180 -42.13 15.10 13.27
N TYR A 181 -41.19 15.60 14.06
CA TYR A 181 -41.46 16.41 15.24
C TYR A 181 -41.43 17.92 14.98
N ASN A 182 -41.27 18.36 13.71
CA ASN A 182 -41.12 19.76 13.33
C ASN A 182 -40.01 20.51 14.11
N LEU A 183 -38.92 19.80 14.38
CA LEU A 183 -37.73 20.34 15.03
C LEU A 183 -36.71 20.81 13.98
N SER A 184 -35.84 21.74 14.38
CA SER A 184 -34.66 22.01 13.60
C SER A 184 -33.71 20.78 13.65
N TYR A 185 -32.88 20.63 12.65
CA TYR A 185 -31.93 19.50 12.60
C TYR A 185 -31.02 19.43 13.83
N MET A 186 -30.62 20.60 14.36
CA MET A 186 -29.72 20.68 15.53
C MET A 186 -30.49 20.35 16.84
N GLU A 187 -31.74 20.70 16.97
CA GLU A 187 -32.59 20.29 18.09
C GLU A 187 -32.84 18.80 18.07
N ALA A 188 -33.18 18.24 16.90
CA ALA A 188 -33.33 16.78 16.73
C ALA A 188 -32.05 16.02 17.10
N LEU A 189 -30.88 16.53 16.70
CA LEU A 189 -29.60 15.95 17.04
C LEU A 189 -29.31 15.98 18.56
N ALA A 190 -29.69 17.06 19.23
CA ALA A 190 -29.46 17.24 20.67
C ALA A 190 -30.38 16.37 21.54
N GLU A 191 -31.63 16.16 21.09
CA GLU A 191 -32.65 15.39 21.83
C GLU A 191 -32.63 13.89 21.49
N THR A 192 -31.93 13.49 20.46
CA THR A 192 -31.92 12.10 20.00
C THR A 192 -31.08 11.21 20.92
N ASP A 193 -31.65 10.08 21.34
CA ASP A 193 -30.91 9.00 22.00
C ASP A 193 -30.09 8.24 20.99
N PHE A 194 -28.78 8.47 21.01
CA PHE A 194 -27.82 7.82 20.13
C PHE A 194 -27.89 6.28 20.21
N LYS A 195 -28.20 5.72 21.39
CA LYS A 195 -28.34 4.29 21.58
C LYS A 195 -29.52 3.72 20.79
N ALA A 196 -30.64 4.42 20.78
CA ALA A 196 -31.80 4.06 19.97
C ALA A 196 -31.50 4.14 18.47
N VAL A 197 -30.78 5.19 18.03
CA VAL A 197 -30.35 5.33 16.61
C VAL A 197 -29.46 4.15 16.17
N PHE A 198 -28.45 3.80 16.97
CA PHE A 198 -27.58 2.65 16.65
C PHE A 198 -28.33 1.32 16.64
N SER A 199 -29.33 1.13 17.51
CA SER A 199 -30.19 -0.05 17.49
C SER A 199 -30.96 -0.18 16.18
N VAL A 200 -31.60 0.91 15.74
CA VAL A 200 -32.33 0.96 14.47
C VAL A 200 -31.41 0.73 13.28
N MET A 201 -30.21 1.33 13.29
CA MET A 201 -29.21 1.09 12.26
C MET A 201 -28.78 -0.37 12.20
N ALA A 202 -28.54 -1.00 13.34
CA ALA A 202 -28.13 -2.41 13.41
C ALA A 202 -29.22 -3.36 12.87
N GLU A 203 -30.48 -3.10 13.16
CA GLU A 203 -31.61 -3.88 12.61
C GLU A 203 -31.71 -3.75 11.09
N ASN A 204 -31.48 -2.56 10.55
CA ASN A 204 -31.52 -2.30 9.12
C ASN A 204 -30.36 -2.92 8.35
N ILE A 205 -29.18 -3.11 8.97
CA ILE A 205 -28.01 -3.72 8.31
C ILE A 205 -28.26 -5.19 7.94
N VAL A 206 -29.10 -5.91 8.63
CA VAL A 206 -29.38 -7.35 8.39
C VAL A 206 -30.21 -7.58 7.12
N SER A 207 -30.76 -6.53 6.53
CA SER A 207 -31.62 -6.60 5.35
C SER A 207 -30.84 -6.35 4.02
N ALA A 208 -31.52 -5.96 2.98
CA ALA A 208 -30.95 -5.62 1.66
C ALA A 208 -29.83 -4.58 1.72
N THR A 209 -29.76 -3.78 2.79
CA THR A 209 -28.75 -2.75 3.04
C THR A 209 -27.32 -3.36 3.10
N ALA A 210 -27.16 -4.54 3.69
CA ALA A 210 -25.86 -5.23 3.74
C ALA A 210 -25.26 -5.49 2.35
N LEU A 211 -26.09 -5.84 1.37
CA LEU A 211 -25.66 -6.04 -0.02
C LEU A 211 -25.09 -4.76 -0.61
N PHE A 212 -25.80 -3.65 -0.44
CA PHE A 212 -25.37 -2.34 -0.98
C PHE A 212 -24.11 -1.83 -0.32
N TYR A 213 -23.94 -2.05 1.00
CA TYR A 213 -22.71 -1.73 1.72
C TYR A 213 -21.54 -2.58 1.24
N GLY A 214 -21.77 -3.86 0.94
CA GLY A 214 -20.77 -4.74 0.33
C GLY A 214 -20.31 -4.23 -1.04
N ILE A 215 -21.24 -3.74 -1.87
CA ILE A 215 -20.92 -3.15 -3.16
C ILE A 215 -20.14 -1.84 -2.99
N ALA A 216 -20.53 -0.97 -2.05
CA ALA A 216 -19.82 0.27 -1.77
C ALA A 216 -18.39 0.03 -1.29
N LEU A 217 -18.18 -0.97 -0.43
CA LEU A 217 -16.86 -1.44 0.00
C LEU A 217 -16.01 -1.91 -1.19
N TYR A 218 -16.58 -2.73 -2.05
CA TYR A 218 -15.89 -3.27 -3.22
C TYR A 218 -15.48 -2.16 -4.19
N GLU A 219 -16.39 -1.26 -4.54
CA GLU A 219 -16.10 -0.13 -5.43
C GLU A 219 -15.10 0.84 -4.80
N GLY A 220 -15.26 1.16 -3.51
CA GLY A 220 -14.31 1.97 -2.74
C GLY A 220 -12.92 1.38 -2.74
N TYR A 221 -12.80 0.05 -2.58
CA TYR A 221 -11.51 -0.64 -2.66
C TYR A 221 -10.93 -0.60 -4.06
N LYS A 222 -11.67 -1.09 -5.05
CA LYS A 222 -11.19 -1.29 -6.42
C LYS A 222 -10.79 -0.01 -7.13
N LEU A 223 -11.52 1.08 -6.91
CA LEU A 223 -11.31 2.35 -7.59
C LEU A 223 -10.24 3.24 -6.93
N SER A 224 -9.84 2.96 -5.69
CA SER A 224 -8.93 3.81 -4.92
C SER A 224 -7.48 3.75 -5.37
N PHE A 225 -7.07 2.71 -6.08
CA PHE A 225 -5.69 2.55 -6.55
C PHE A 225 -5.61 2.10 -8.01
N ARG A 226 -4.42 2.24 -8.59
CA ARG A 226 -4.15 1.83 -9.97
C ARG A 226 -3.73 0.38 -9.98
N VAL A 227 -4.51 -0.49 -10.64
CA VAL A 227 -4.11 -1.88 -10.90
C VAL A 227 -3.15 -1.88 -12.08
N GLN A 228 -1.91 -2.33 -11.86
CA GLN A 228 -1.02 -2.66 -12.97
C GLN A 228 -1.52 -3.95 -13.63
N LYS A 229 -1.76 -3.92 -14.93
CA LYS A 229 -1.81 -5.16 -15.71
C LYS A 229 -0.42 -5.77 -15.65
N GLN A 230 -0.28 -6.91 -14.99
CA GLN A 230 0.91 -7.73 -15.20
C GLN A 230 0.95 -8.11 -16.68
N PRO A 231 2.14 -8.04 -17.33
CA PRO A 231 2.29 -8.64 -18.64
C PRO A 231 1.87 -10.11 -18.50
N GLU A 232 0.96 -10.56 -19.33
CA GLU A 232 0.58 -11.97 -19.39
C GLU A 232 1.86 -12.75 -19.64
N SER A 233 2.35 -13.48 -18.61
CA SER A 233 3.43 -14.43 -18.79
C SER A 233 2.93 -15.42 -19.85
N GLY A 234 3.56 -15.38 -21.02
CA GLY A 234 3.18 -16.18 -22.16
C GLY A 234 2.95 -17.61 -21.74
N LYS A 235 1.79 -18.13 -22.11
CA LYS A 235 1.56 -19.58 -22.17
C LYS A 235 2.64 -20.15 -23.08
N ILE A 236 3.62 -20.83 -22.46
CA ILE A 236 4.49 -21.78 -23.13
C ILE A 236 3.71 -23.08 -23.31
#